data_165c751eceacb30d685e99878dd9ee25
#
_entry.id   165c751eceacb30d685e99878dd9ee25
#
_cell.length_a   1.000
_cell.length_b   1.000
_cell.length_c   1.000
_cell.angle_alpha   90.00
_cell.angle_beta   90.00
_cell.angle_gamma   90.00
#
_symmetry.space_group_name_H-M   'P 1'
#
loop_
_entity.id
_entity.type
_entity.pdbx_description
1 polymer ?
#
loop_
_entity_poly.entity_id
_entity_poly.type
_entity_poly.pdbx_seq_one_letter_code
_entity_poly.pdbx_strand_id
1 'polypeptide(L)'
;MQRRTFLSTPLGAYQLGVAAHPDNRVYAYGDGIPHSPAEYAKLLAGLTDRGPLEPDDYSRGGVVEELETRAAAALGKEMAVWLPTGTLANHLAVRMLAGTRRRVLVQAESHLYNDSGDCAQTLSGLNLVPLAPGHATFTQQDVEQAASASALGRVAAPIGAIQIETPVRRRQGERFDFEEMRKISAWARSRGIGMHLDGARLFLESAYTSRPVAEYTALFDTVYVSMYKYFNAASGAVLAGPKALLADLYHPRRMFGGGLPHVWPFAAVALHYLDGFEKRYRLAVETSETVIAALKKDGIFGVERVPNGTNIFRLHVDGVNAPVYQVRLEQAGVSARTPTGDWLTLQVNETWGRAPAAEIATRFRKAVS
;
A
#
# COMPACT_ATOMS: atom_id res chain seq x y z
N MET A 1 -32.77 34.90 6.13
CA MET A 1 -31.73 34.09 5.41
C MET A 1 -30.46 34.89 5.33
N GLN A 2 -29.55 34.72 6.30
CA GLN A 2 -28.25 35.40 6.30
C GLN A 2 -27.20 34.37 5.88
N ARG A 3 -26.52 34.63 4.75
CA ARG A 3 -25.36 33.86 4.28
C ARG A 3 -24.18 34.17 5.20
N ARG A 4 -23.70 33.18 5.94
CA ARG A 4 -22.42 33.28 6.65
C ARG A 4 -21.30 33.03 5.64
N THR A 5 -20.51 34.06 5.40
CA THR A 5 -19.26 34.03 4.63
C THR A 5 -18.21 33.37 5.51
N PHE A 6 -17.73 32.23 5.10
CA PHE A 6 -16.55 31.60 5.72
C PHE A 6 -15.29 32.33 5.24
N LEU A 7 -14.65 33.03 6.16
CA LEU A 7 -13.33 33.60 5.98
C LEU A 7 -12.32 32.43 6.00
N SER A 8 -11.60 32.28 4.89
CA SER A 8 -10.48 31.35 4.76
C SER A 8 -9.30 31.86 5.60
N THR A 9 -9.03 31.18 6.71
CA THR A 9 -7.78 31.36 7.44
C THR A 9 -6.67 30.64 6.69
N PRO A 10 -5.48 31.24 6.46
CA PRO A 10 -4.40 30.55 5.78
C PRO A 10 -3.91 29.38 6.64
N LEU A 11 -3.83 28.21 6.04
CA LEU A 11 -3.23 26.99 6.61
C LEU A 11 -1.78 27.28 7.01
N GLY A 12 -1.55 27.47 8.31
CA GLY A 12 -0.22 27.47 8.88
C GLY A 12 0.43 26.12 8.60
N ALA A 13 1.61 26.14 8.00
CA ALA A 13 2.44 24.95 7.81
C ALA A 13 2.75 24.33 9.19
N TYR A 14 2.02 23.29 9.56
CA TYR A 14 2.32 22.49 10.73
C TYR A 14 3.61 21.71 10.46
N GLN A 15 4.73 22.21 10.97
CA GLN A 15 5.92 21.38 11.17
C GLN A 15 5.59 20.39 12.30
N LEU A 16 5.06 19.23 11.90
CA LEU A 16 4.87 18.10 12.82
C LEU A 16 6.26 17.56 13.18
N GLY A 17 6.83 18.06 14.28
CA GLY A 17 7.94 17.38 14.94
C GLY A 17 7.49 15.95 15.25
N VAL A 18 8.05 14.98 14.57
CA VAL A 18 7.88 13.56 14.89
C VAL A 18 8.33 13.41 16.34
N ALA A 19 7.39 13.18 17.25
CA ALA A 19 7.76 12.75 18.61
C ALA A 19 8.54 11.45 18.44
N ALA A 20 9.85 11.50 18.73
CA ALA A 20 10.70 10.34 18.66
C ALA A 20 10.05 9.25 19.52
N HIS A 21 9.75 8.10 18.92
CA HIS A 21 9.43 6.89 19.67
C HIS A 21 10.59 6.72 20.69
N PRO A 22 10.31 6.50 21.98
CA PRO A 22 11.37 6.38 23.00
C PRO A 22 12.26 5.17 22.75
N ASP A 23 11.93 4.34 21.77
CA ASP A 23 12.62 3.12 21.41
C ASP A 23 13.30 3.29 20.04
N ASN A 24 14.64 3.30 20.03
CA ASN A 24 15.48 3.28 18.81
C ASN A 24 15.46 1.92 18.12
N ARG A 25 14.50 1.06 18.46
CA ARG A 25 14.34 -0.29 17.88
C ARG A 25 13.98 -0.21 16.42
N VAL A 26 14.62 -1.06 15.62
CA VAL A 26 14.28 -1.29 14.23
C VAL A 26 13.40 -2.54 14.14
N TYR A 27 12.20 -2.40 13.60
CA TYR A 27 11.32 -3.52 13.31
C TYR A 27 11.52 -3.94 11.84
N ALA A 28 12.35 -4.94 11.61
CA ALA A 28 12.67 -5.41 10.27
C ALA A 28 11.60 -6.38 9.71
N TYR A 29 10.32 -6.09 9.98
CA TYR A 29 9.17 -6.84 9.49
C TYR A 29 7.94 -5.93 9.36
N GLY A 30 7.01 -6.31 8.48
CA GLY A 30 5.82 -5.51 8.22
C GLY A 30 6.11 -4.25 7.42
N ASP A 31 5.05 -3.64 6.91
CA ASP A 31 5.14 -2.45 6.05
C ASP A 31 5.18 -1.15 6.88
N GLY A 32 4.66 -1.18 8.11
CA GLY A 32 4.55 -0.03 9.01
C GLY A 32 5.15 -0.26 10.40
N ILE A 33 4.85 0.66 11.30
CA ILE A 33 5.29 0.62 12.70
C ILE A 33 4.33 -0.29 13.49
N PRO A 34 4.82 -1.33 14.17
CA PRO A 34 3.96 -2.23 14.94
C PRO A 34 3.61 -1.61 16.32
N HIS A 35 2.58 -0.78 16.36
CA HIS A 35 2.07 -0.23 17.60
C HIS A 35 1.35 -1.30 18.43
N SER A 36 1.70 -1.39 19.71
CA SER A 36 0.86 -2.07 20.70
C SER A 36 -0.46 -1.32 20.91
N PRO A 37 -1.51 -1.96 21.45
CA PRO A 37 -2.75 -1.28 21.78
C PRO A 37 -2.56 -0.04 22.69
N ALA A 38 -1.64 -0.11 23.66
CA ALA A 38 -1.34 1.00 24.56
C ALA A 38 -0.64 2.16 23.82
N GLU A 39 0.30 1.86 22.93
CA GLU A 39 0.97 2.88 22.10
C GLU A 39 0.01 3.54 21.14
N TYR A 40 -0.89 2.76 20.53
CA TYR A 40 -1.92 3.29 19.62
C TYR A 40 -2.89 4.21 20.37
N ALA A 41 -3.35 3.83 21.58
CA ALA A 41 -4.21 4.67 22.40
C ALA A 41 -3.49 5.96 22.82
N LYS A 42 -2.21 5.90 23.20
CA LYS A 42 -1.40 7.09 23.51
C LYS A 42 -1.21 8.00 22.29
N LEU A 43 -0.99 7.41 21.12
CA LEU A 43 -0.90 8.17 19.86
C LEU A 43 -2.20 8.93 19.61
N LEU A 44 -3.36 8.28 19.70
CA LEU A 44 -4.67 8.92 19.54
C LEU A 44 -4.90 10.06 20.53
N ALA A 45 -4.58 9.84 21.82
CA ALA A 45 -4.68 10.90 22.82
C ALA A 45 -3.79 12.09 22.45
N GLY A 46 -2.53 11.83 22.06
CA GLY A 46 -1.62 12.90 21.62
C GLY A 46 -2.08 13.63 20.34
N LEU A 47 -2.86 13.00 19.48
CA LEU A 47 -3.46 13.67 18.32
C LEU A 47 -4.61 14.60 18.74
N THR A 48 -5.44 14.21 19.70
CA THR A 48 -6.52 15.06 20.24
C THR A 48 -6.01 16.24 21.04
N ASP A 49 -4.86 16.10 21.71
CA ASP A 49 -4.23 17.20 22.46
C ASP A 49 -3.67 18.31 21.56
N ARG A 50 -3.41 18.02 20.29
CA ARG A 50 -2.91 19.01 19.31
C ARG A 50 -3.97 19.90 18.72
N GLY A 51 -5.22 19.54 18.86
CA GLY A 51 -6.38 20.29 18.36
C GLY A 51 -7.62 19.41 18.28
N PRO A 52 -8.80 20.02 18.12
CA PRO A 52 -10.05 19.27 18.01
C PRO A 52 -10.04 18.41 16.76
N LEU A 53 -10.30 17.11 16.93
CA LEU A 53 -10.58 16.19 15.84
C LEU A 53 -12.11 16.12 15.67
N GLU A 54 -12.62 16.61 14.56
CA GLU A 54 -14.05 16.50 14.25
C GLU A 54 -14.37 15.05 13.89
N PRO A 55 -15.32 14.40 14.59
CA PRO A 55 -15.70 13.03 14.29
C PRO A 55 -16.47 12.96 12.97
N ASP A 56 -16.44 11.78 12.38
CA ASP A 56 -17.28 11.43 11.22
C ASP A 56 -18.67 10.91 11.65
N ASP A 57 -19.59 10.93 10.71
CA ASP A 57 -20.87 10.23 10.79
C ASP A 57 -20.99 9.25 9.61
N TYR A 58 -21.05 7.95 9.91
CA TYR A 58 -21.05 6.87 8.92
C TYR A 58 -19.94 7.00 7.87
N SER A 59 -18.72 7.21 8.35
CA SER A 59 -17.51 7.41 7.53
C SER A 59 -17.61 8.60 6.57
N ARG A 60 -18.22 9.70 6.99
CA ARG A 60 -18.39 10.95 6.22
C ARG A 60 -18.16 12.16 7.11
N GLY A 61 -17.53 13.18 6.53
CA GLY A 61 -17.23 14.44 7.23
C GLY A 61 -16.07 14.33 8.22
N GLY A 62 -15.82 15.42 8.95
CA GLY A 62 -14.78 15.49 9.95
C GLY A 62 -13.39 15.14 9.41
N VAL A 63 -12.58 14.47 10.24
CA VAL A 63 -11.20 14.06 9.88
C VAL A 63 -11.16 13.03 8.75
N VAL A 64 -12.26 12.32 8.47
CA VAL A 64 -12.35 11.40 7.33
C VAL A 64 -12.33 12.18 6.01
N GLU A 65 -13.10 13.24 5.90
CA GLU A 65 -13.12 14.11 4.70
C GLU A 65 -11.77 14.80 4.49
N GLU A 66 -11.09 15.18 5.57
CA GLU A 66 -9.71 15.69 5.49
C GLU A 66 -8.75 14.64 4.93
N LEU A 67 -8.78 13.40 5.45
CA LEU A 67 -7.99 12.29 4.93
C LEU A 67 -8.28 12.04 3.45
N GLU A 68 -9.56 11.97 3.06
CA GLU A 68 -9.99 11.78 1.67
C GLU A 68 -9.43 12.87 0.75
N THR A 69 -9.53 14.14 1.17
CA THR A 69 -8.99 15.29 0.43
C THR A 69 -7.47 15.20 0.27
N ARG A 70 -6.75 14.92 1.34
CA ARG A 70 -5.28 14.81 1.31
C ARG A 70 -4.82 13.59 0.50
N ALA A 71 -5.51 12.47 0.62
CA ALA A 71 -5.21 11.27 -0.16
C ALA A 71 -5.49 11.49 -1.65
N ALA A 72 -6.60 12.14 -2.02
CA ALA A 72 -6.90 12.49 -3.41
C ALA A 72 -5.77 13.35 -4.02
N ALA A 73 -5.34 14.39 -3.29
CA ALA A 73 -4.24 15.25 -3.72
C ALA A 73 -2.92 14.48 -3.87
N ALA A 74 -2.54 13.64 -2.89
CA ALA A 74 -1.33 12.83 -2.93
C ALA A 74 -1.31 11.82 -4.09
N LEU A 75 -2.50 11.34 -4.49
CA LEU A 75 -2.68 10.40 -5.59
C LEU A 75 -2.95 11.09 -6.94
N GLY A 76 -3.01 12.42 -7.00
CA GLY A 76 -3.33 13.16 -8.22
C GLY A 76 -4.70 12.80 -8.80
N LYS A 77 -5.71 12.57 -7.93
CA LYS A 77 -7.08 12.21 -8.30
C LYS A 77 -8.07 13.29 -7.87
N GLU A 78 -9.22 13.33 -8.54
CA GLU A 78 -10.28 14.31 -8.26
C GLU A 78 -10.95 14.08 -6.90
N MET A 79 -11.09 12.83 -6.50
CA MET A 79 -11.79 12.42 -5.29
C MET A 79 -11.17 11.15 -4.72
N ALA A 80 -11.27 11.01 -3.40
CA ALA A 80 -10.99 9.78 -2.71
C ALA A 80 -12.11 9.47 -1.72
N VAL A 81 -12.34 8.19 -1.43
CA VAL A 81 -13.35 7.71 -0.49
C VAL A 81 -12.72 6.70 0.44
N TRP A 82 -12.92 6.88 1.74
CA TRP A 82 -12.49 5.93 2.75
C TRP A 82 -13.36 4.66 2.74
N LEU A 83 -12.71 3.52 2.91
CA LEU A 83 -13.31 2.19 2.96
C LEU A 83 -12.69 1.38 4.10
N PRO A 84 -13.42 0.48 4.78
CA PRO A 84 -12.89 -0.25 5.93
C PRO A 84 -11.76 -1.21 5.59
N THR A 85 -11.73 -1.75 4.37
CA THR A 85 -10.74 -2.74 3.93
C THR A 85 -10.31 -2.54 2.48
N GLY A 86 -9.07 -2.96 2.15
CA GLY A 86 -8.59 -3.00 0.77
C GLY A 86 -9.34 -3.99 -0.10
N THR A 87 -9.80 -5.11 0.46
CA THR A 87 -10.64 -6.09 -0.25
C THR A 87 -11.91 -5.43 -0.78
N LEU A 88 -12.60 -4.64 0.05
CA LEU A 88 -13.79 -3.91 -0.38
C LEU A 88 -13.44 -2.82 -1.41
N ALA A 89 -12.32 -2.12 -1.24
CA ALA A 89 -11.86 -1.10 -2.17
C ALA A 89 -11.62 -1.68 -3.58
N ASN A 90 -10.82 -2.73 -3.68
CA ASN A 90 -10.55 -3.43 -4.93
C ASN A 90 -11.84 -3.98 -5.57
N HIS A 91 -12.67 -4.64 -4.76
CA HIS A 91 -13.93 -5.22 -5.24
C HIS A 91 -14.86 -4.16 -5.84
N LEU A 92 -15.11 -3.05 -5.12
CA LEU A 92 -15.98 -1.97 -5.61
C LEU A 92 -15.39 -1.28 -6.84
N ALA A 93 -14.07 -1.07 -6.88
CA ALA A 93 -13.41 -0.47 -8.03
C ALA A 93 -13.62 -1.29 -9.30
N VAL A 94 -13.28 -2.59 -9.28
CA VAL A 94 -13.45 -3.44 -10.46
C VAL A 94 -14.91 -3.66 -10.83
N ARG A 95 -15.84 -3.70 -9.84
CA ARG A 95 -17.27 -3.76 -10.07
C ARG A 95 -17.78 -2.54 -10.83
N MET A 96 -17.41 -1.33 -10.41
CA MET A 96 -17.84 -0.09 -11.05
C MET A 96 -17.26 0.05 -12.45
N LEU A 97 -15.96 -0.22 -12.61
CA LEU A 97 -15.29 -0.12 -13.91
C LEU A 97 -15.78 -1.16 -14.92
N ALA A 98 -16.02 -2.38 -14.49
CA ALA A 98 -16.50 -3.44 -15.35
C ALA A 98 -17.95 -3.22 -15.82
N GLY A 99 -18.79 -2.62 -14.98
CA GLY A 99 -20.19 -2.36 -15.29
C GLY A 99 -20.94 -3.64 -15.70
N THR A 100 -21.51 -3.64 -16.91
CA THR A 100 -22.20 -4.81 -17.48
C THR A 100 -21.26 -5.79 -18.17
N ARG A 101 -20.03 -5.39 -18.48
CA ARG A 101 -18.97 -6.25 -19.04
C ARG A 101 -18.28 -7.01 -17.92
N ARG A 102 -18.63 -8.27 -17.72
CA ARG A 102 -18.33 -9.03 -16.50
C ARG A 102 -16.93 -9.61 -16.42
N ARG A 103 -16.08 -9.50 -17.44
CA ARG A 103 -14.70 -10.02 -17.39
C ARG A 103 -13.73 -8.95 -16.93
N VAL A 104 -12.87 -9.33 -15.97
CA VAL A 104 -11.80 -8.48 -15.43
C VAL A 104 -10.49 -9.23 -15.56
N LEU A 105 -9.50 -8.63 -16.25
CA LEU A 105 -8.15 -9.18 -16.33
C LEU A 105 -7.38 -8.82 -15.05
N VAL A 106 -6.66 -9.77 -14.50
CA VAL A 106 -5.86 -9.62 -13.27
C VAL A 106 -4.56 -10.39 -13.38
N GLN A 107 -3.52 -10.05 -12.59
CA GLN A 107 -2.39 -10.97 -12.44
C GLN A 107 -2.87 -12.25 -11.75
N ALA A 108 -2.37 -13.41 -12.19
CA ALA A 108 -2.60 -14.68 -11.50
C ALA A 108 -2.13 -14.63 -10.04
N GLU A 109 -1.11 -13.81 -9.74
CA GLU A 109 -0.55 -13.61 -8.40
C GLU A 109 -1.19 -12.46 -7.62
N SER A 110 -2.25 -11.80 -8.15
CA SER A 110 -2.88 -10.66 -7.48
C SER A 110 -3.64 -11.06 -6.21
N HIS A 111 -3.67 -10.11 -5.26
CA HIS A 111 -4.46 -10.21 -4.03
C HIS A 111 -5.96 -10.40 -4.32
N LEU A 112 -6.51 -9.69 -5.32
CA LEU A 112 -7.92 -9.80 -5.65
C LEU A 112 -8.29 -11.21 -6.12
N TYR A 113 -7.40 -11.87 -6.85
CA TYR A 113 -7.62 -13.22 -7.35
C TYR A 113 -7.44 -14.30 -6.27
N ASN A 114 -6.41 -14.17 -5.40
CA ASN A 114 -6.03 -15.25 -4.49
C ASN A 114 -6.42 -15.04 -3.03
N ASP A 115 -6.54 -13.78 -2.56
CA ASP A 115 -6.59 -13.48 -1.13
C ASP A 115 -7.88 -12.75 -0.72
N SER A 116 -8.87 -12.67 -1.62
CA SER A 116 -10.12 -11.92 -1.42
C SER A 116 -11.36 -12.80 -1.25
N GLY A 117 -11.21 -14.12 -1.13
CA GLY A 117 -12.31 -15.07 -0.93
C GLY A 117 -13.35 -15.02 -2.03
N ASP A 118 -12.91 -14.92 -3.28
CA ASP A 118 -13.76 -14.84 -4.48
C ASP A 118 -14.87 -13.78 -4.40
N CYS A 119 -14.63 -12.69 -3.66
CA CYS A 119 -15.65 -11.67 -3.44
C CYS A 119 -16.17 -11.03 -4.74
N ALA A 120 -15.31 -10.83 -5.74
CA ALA A 120 -15.68 -10.25 -7.03
C ALA A 120 -16.63 -11.18 -7.80
N GLN A 121 -16.37 -12.48 -7.78
CA GLN A 121 -17.20 -13.50 -8.42
C GLN A 121 -18.51 -13.69 -7.66
N THR A 122 -18.42 -13.94 -6.36
CA THR A 122 -19.58 -14.33 -5.53
C THR A 122 -20.55 -13.18 -5.30
N LEU A 123 -20.05 -11.98 -5.02
CA LEU A 123 -20.90 -10.84 -4.63
C LEU A 123 -21.27 -9.93 -5.80
N SER A 124 -20.53 -9.98 -6.92
CA SER A 124 -20.77 -9.11 -8.08
C SER A 124 -20.91 -9.82 -9.41
N GLY A 125 -20.79 -11.16 -9.42
CA GLY A 125 -20.89 -11.96 -10.65
C GLY A 125 -19.83 -11.60 -11.69
N LEU A 126 -18.66 -11.12 -11.25
CA LEU A 126 -17.53 -10.83 -12.11
C LEU A 126 -16.78 -12.14 -12.42
N ASN A 127 -16.19 -12.21 -13.60
CA ASN A 127 -15.33 -13.31 -14.00
C ASN A 127 -13.87 -12.78 -14.06
N LEU A 128 -13.06 -13.12 -13.06
CA LEU A 128 -11.65 -12.78 -13.05
C LEU A 128 -10.89 -13.71 -14.00
N VAL A 129 -10.14 -13.14 -14.92
CA VAL A 129 -9.31 -13.85 -15.88
C VAL A 129 -7.85 -13.63 -15.50
N PRO A 130 -7.20 -14.64 -14.88
CA PRO A 130 -5.81 -14.51 -14.43
C PRO A 130 -4.84 -14.58 -15.61
N LEU A 131 -3.84 -13.68 -15.59
CA LEU A 131 -2.79 -13.60 -16.60
C LEU A 131 -1.42 -13.88 -15.95
N ALA A 132 -0.48 -14.37 -16.75
CA ALA A 132 0.93 -14.57 -16.44
C ALA A 132 1.19 -15.31 -15.11
N PRO A 133 0.76 -16.57 -14.94
CA PRO A 133 1.02 -17.33 -13.72
C PRO A 133 2.51 -17.36 -13.36
N GLY A 134 2.84 -17.13 -12.06
CA GLY A 134 4.22 -17.12 -11.57
C GLY A 134 4.99 -15.81 -11.82
N HIS A 135 4.38 -14.81 -12.43
CA HIS A 135 5.00 -13.52 -12.75
C HIS A 135 4.28 -12.34 -12.11
N ALA A 136 5.04 -11.28 -11.77
CA ALA A 136 4.47 -10.03 -11.32
C ALA A 136 3.88 -9.21 -12.48
N THR A 137 4.46 -9.34 -13.67
CA THR A 137 4.07 -8.58 -14.87
C THR A 137 3.42 -9.50 -15.89
N PHE A 138 2.29 -9.09 -16.43
CA PHE A 138 1.76 -9.55 -17.71
C PHE A 138 1.98 -8.46 -18.77
N THR A 139 2.07 -8.86 -20.03
CA THR A 139 2.38 -7.95 -21.14
C THR A 139 1.12 -7.42 -21.82
N GLN A 140 1.25 -6.34 -22.62
CA GLN A 140 0.18 -5.91 -23.52
C GLN A 140 -0.27 -7.05 -24.45
N GLN A 141 0.65 -7.91 -24.91
CA GLN A 141 0.32 -9.06 -25.77
C GLN A 141 -0.59 -10.07 -25.04
N ASP A 142 -0.34 -10.35 -23.76
CA ASP A 142 -1.20 -11.22 -22.95
C ASP A 142 -2.63 -10.64 -22.84
N VAL A 143 -2.74 -9.33 -22.66
CA VAL A 143 -4.02 -8.62 -22.61
C VAL A 143 -4.75 -8.71 -23.96
N GLU A 144 -4.06 -8.51 -25.06
CA GLU A 144 -4.62 -8.60 -26.42
C GLU A 144 -5.11 -10.01 -26.76
N GLN A 145 -4.34 -11.02 -26.38
CA GLN A 145 -4.73 -12.42 -26.55
C GLN A 145 -5.98 -12.77 -25.73
N ALA A 146 -6.03 -12.36 -24.47
CA ALA A 146 -7.18 -12.58 -23.58
C ALA A 146 -8.43 -11.87 -24.10
N ALA A 147 -8.29 -10.63 -24.59
CA ALA A 147 -9.41 -9.86 -25.17
C ALA A 147 -9.92 -10.50 -26.46
N SER A 148 -9.02 -10.94 -27.35
CA SER A 148 -9.36 -11.64 -28.58
C SER A 148 -10.09 -12.96 -28.29
N ALA A 149 -9.56 -13.78 -27.39
CA ALA A 149 -10.20 -15.03 -26.98
C ALA A 149 -11.61 -14.79 -26.39
N SER A 150 -11.78 -13.69 -25.66
CA SER A 150 -13.07 -13.29 -25.07
C SER A 150 -14.11 -12.86 -26.12
N ALA A 151 -13.66 -12.35 -27.27
CA ALA A 151 -14.52 -11.91 -28.37
C ALA A 151 -14.91 -13.04 -29.32
N LEU A 152 -14.09 -14.10 -29.44
CA LEU A 152 -14.28 -15.19 -30.41
C LEU A 152 -15.31 -16.26 -30.00
N GLY A 153 -15.91 -16.17 -28.81
CA GLY A 153 -16.96 -17.11 -28.37
C GLY A 153 -18.25 -16.95 -29.20
N ARG A 154 -19.11 -17.99 -29.20
CA ARG A 154 -20.46 -17.90 -29.79
C ARG A 154 -21.28 -16.74 -29.21
N VAL A 155 -21.01 -16.40 -27.95
CA VAL A 155 -21.52 -15.22 -27.26
C VAL A 155 -20.31 -14.40 -26.80
N ALA A 156 -20.20 -13.18 -27.31
CA ALA A 156 -19.12 -12.28 -26.93
C ALA A 156 -19.21 -11.93 -25.45
N ALA A 157 -18.07 -12.05 -24.75
CA ALA A 157 -17.94 -11.69 -23.36
C ALA A 157 -16.80 -10.65 -23.20
N PRO A 158 -17.09 -9.37 -23.47
CA PRO A 158 -16.06 -8.34 -23.55
C PRO A 158 -15.43 -8.07 -22.18
N ILE A 159 -14.14 -7.68 -22.21
CA ILE A 159 -13.42 -7.22 -21.02
C ILE A 159 -14.00 -5.88 -20.59
N GLY A 160 -14.30 -5.76 -19.29
CA GLY A 160 -14.82 -4.54 -18.67
C GLY A 160 -13.77 -3.73 -17.94
N ALA A 161 -12.84 -4.42 -17.28
CA ALA A 161 -11.75 -3.77 -16.54
C ALA A 161 -10.47 -4.59 -16.57
N ILE A 162 -9.36 -3.91 -16.29
CA ILE A 162 -8.04 -4.51 -16.03
C ILE A 162 -7.59 -4.01 -14.68
N GLN A 163 -7.19 -4.93 -13.80
CA GLN A 163 -6.55 -4.58 -12.53
C GLN A 163 -5.07 -4.96 -12.59
N ILE A 164 -4.22 -4.06 -12.12
CA ILE A 164 -2.80 -4.30 -11.88
C ILE A 164 -2.53 -4.08 -10.39
N GLU A 165 -1.85 -5.04 -9.74
CA GLU A 165 -1.27 -4.89 -8.41
C GLU A 165 0.21 -4.56 -8.55
N THR A 166 0.67 -3.50 -7.86
CA THR A 166 2.10 -3.22 -7.76
C THR A 166 2.40 -2.47 -6.45
N PRO A 167 3.46 -2.87 -5.71
CA PRO A 167 4.23 -4.13 -5.82
C PRO A 167 3.39 -5.36 -5.50
N VAL A 168 3.68 -6.49 -6.13
CA VAL A 168 2.90 -7.74 -5.99
C VAL A 168 3.28 -8.47 -4.70
N ARG A 169 2.34 -8.57 -3.76
CA ARG A 169 2.58 -9.19 -2.44
C ARG A 169 3.04 -10.64 -2.55
N ARG A 170 2.35 -11.46 -3.35
CA ARG A 170 2.65 -12.90 -3.51
C ARG A 170 3.98 -13.16 -4.22
N ARG A 171 4.54 -12.13 -4.87
CA ARG A 171 5.86 -12.10 -5.47
C ARG A 171 6.89 -11.39 -4.59
N GLN A 172 6.68 -11.36 -3.26
CA GLN A 172 7.58 -10.74 -2.27
C GLN A 172 7.91 -9.27 -2.58
N GLY A 173 6.93 -8.50 -3.06
CA GLY A 173 7.11 -7.09 -3.37
C GLY A 173 7.82 -6.82 -4.71
N GLU A 174 7.84 -7.79 -5.62
CA GLU A 174 8.26 -7.58 -7.01
C GLU A 174 7.32 -6.59 -7.69
N ARG A 175 7.89 -5.62 -8.42
CA ARG A 175 7.16 -4.57 -9.10
C ARG A 175 6.63 -5.05 -10.45
N PHE A 176 5.46 -4.53 -10.83
CA PHE A 176 5.00 -4.62 -12.22
C PHE A 176 5.89 -3.74 -13.13
N ASP A 177 6.19 -4.19 -14.35
CA ASP A 177 6.96 -3.39 -15.29
C ASP A 177 6.21 -2.13 -15.69
N PHE A 178 6.82 -0.96 -15.48
CA PHE A 178 6.16 0.32 -15.70
C PHE A 178 5.88 0.60 -17.18
N GLU A 179 6.75 0.16 -18.09
CA GLU A 179 6.55 0.36 -19.52
C GLU A 179 5.43 -0.53 -20.06
N GLU A 180 5.31 -1.77 -19.58
CA GLU A 180 4.14 -2.59 -19.87
C GLU A 180 2.87 -1.98 -19.29
N MET A 181 2.92 -1.43 -18.07
CA MET A 181 1.79 -0.71 -17.46
C MET A 181 1.32 0.46 -18.34
N ARG A 182 2.25 1.25 -18.90
CA ARG A 182 1.96 2.35 -19.84
C ARG A 182 1.29 1.86 -21.12
N LYS A 183 1.85 0.80 -21.74
CA LYS A 183 1.31 0.21 -22.97
C LYS A 183 -0.10 -0.31 -22.75
N ILE A 184 -0.31 -1.06 -21.67
CA ILE A 184 -1.62 -1.62 -21.30
C ILE A 184 -2.63 -0.50 -21.05
N SER A 185 -2.25 0.55 -20.33
CA SER A 185 -3.12 1.71 -20.08
C SER A 185 -3.55 2.40 -21.38
N ALA A 186 -2.63 2.65 -22.29
CA ALA A 186 -2.94 3.26 -23.58
C ALA A 186 -3.88 2.37 -24.43
N TRP A 187 -3.61 1.08 -24.45
CA TRP A 187 -4.42 0.08 -25.14
C TRP A 187 -5.84 0.00 -24.55
N ALA A 188 -5.98 -0.05 -23.23
CA ALA A 188 -7.25 -0.12 -22.53
C ALA A 188 -8.12 1.13 -22.80
N ARG A 189 -7.52 2.33 -22.69
CA ARG A 189 -8.20 3.60 -22.98
C ARG A 189 -8.77 3.66 -24.40
N SER A 190 -8.00 3.21 -25.39
CA SER A 190 -8.46 3.21 -26.78
C SER A 190 -9.69 2.33 -27.03
N ARG A 191 -10.03 1.46 -26.07
CA ARG A 191 -11.14 0.49 -26.12
C ARG A 191 -12.23 0.73 -25.07
N GLY A 192 -12.12 1.80 -24.29
CA GLY A 192 -13.06 2.09 -23.22
C GLY A 192 -13.10 0.98 -22.16
N ILE A 193 -11.94 0.38 -21.83
CA ILE A 193 -11.76 -0.61 -20.77
C ILE A 193 -11.22 0.12 -19.55
N GLY A 194 -11.88 -0.05 -18.40
CA GLY A 194 -11.49 0.61 -17.16
C GLY A 194 -10.20 0.03 -16.58
N MET A 195 -9.36 0.89 -15.99
CA MET A 195 -8.08 0.53 -15.38
C MET A 195 -8.12 0.76 -13.87
N HIS A 196 -7.83 -0.26 -13.08
CA HIS A 196 -7.71 -0.18 -11.62
C HIS A 196 -6.31 -0.54 -11.15
N LEU A 197 -5.73 0.29 -10.27
CA LEU A 197 -4.47 0.03 -9.59
C LEU A 197 -4.74 -0.44 -8.17
N ASP A 198 -4.37 -1.68 -7.86
CA ASP A 198 -4.13 -2.09 -6.48
C ASP A 198 -2.75 -1.57 -6.08
N GLY A 199 -2.74 -0.37 -5.55
CA GLY A 199 -1.56 0.34 -5.05
C GLY A 199 -1.40 0.20 -3.54
N ALA A 200 -1.79 -0.94 -2.96
CA ALA A 200 -1.72 -1.15 -1.50
C ALA A 200 -0.37 -0.80 -0.88
N ARG A 201 0.71 -0.85 -1.66
CA ARG A 201 2.09 -0.50 -1.27
C ARG A 201 2.76 0.50 -2.21
N LEU A 202 1.98 1.26 -2.96
CA LEU A 202 2.48 2.14 -4.01
C LEU A 202 3.50 3.18 -3.51
N PHE A 203 3.28 3.77 -2.34
CA PHE A 203 4.21 4.73 -1.75
C PHE A 203 5.55 4.10 -1.38
N LEU A 204 5.58 2.81 -1.04
CA LEU A 204 6.83 2.08 -0.84
C LEU A 204 7.56 1.93 -2.17
N GLU A 205 6.88 1.51 -3.24
CA GLU A 205 7.46 1.35 -4.57
C GLU A 205 8.04 2.66 -5.10
N SER A 206 7.32 3.78 -4.95
CA SER A 206 7.75 5.12 -5.33
C SER A 206 9.13 5.48 -4.76
N ALA A 207 9.40 5.13 -3.49
CA ALA A 207 10.68 5.40 -2.86
C ALA A 207 11.84 4.59 -3.47
N TYR A 208 11.59 3.35 -3.92
CA TYR A 208 12.61 2.49 -4.54
C TYR A 208 12.87 2.82 -6.01
N THR A 209 11.89 3.39 -6.69
CA THR A 209 12.01 3.74 -8.12
C THR A 209 12.36 5.19 -8.36
N SER A 210 12.25 6.03 -7.32
CA SER A 210 12.30 7.50 -7.42
C SER A 210 11.26 8.07 -8.39
N ARG A 211 10.23 7.29 -8.75
CA ARG A 211 9.12 7.72 -9.60
C ARG A 211 8.00 8.25 -8.72
N PRO A 212 7.52 9.47 -8.94
CA PRO A 212 6.40 10.03 -8.19
C PRO A 212 5.14 9.14 -8.25
N VAL A 213 4.43 9.04 -7.14
CA VAL A 213 3.16 8.29 -7.06
C VAL A 213 2.18 8.72 -8.14
N ALA A 214 2.10 10.02 -8.43
CA ALA A 214 1.21 10.58 -9.45
C ALA A 214 1.48 10.05 -10.87
N GLU A 215 2.71 9.66 -11.21
CA GLU A 215 3.01 9.08 -12.53
C GLU A 215 2.40 7.68 -12.69
N TYR A 216 2.40 6.88 -11.63
CA TYR A 216 1.72 5.60 -11.63
C TYR A 216 0.21 5.77 -11.73
N THR A 217 -0.36 6.60 -10.86
CA THR A 217 -1.81 6.75 -10.75
C THR A 217 -2.43 7.36 -12.01
N ALA A 218 -1.69 8.21 -12.74
CA ALA A 218 -2.14 8.79 -14.01
C ALA A 218 -2.48 7.75 -15.10
N LEU A 219 -1.95 6.52 -14.95
CA LEU A 219 -2.22 5.42 -15.88
C LEU A 219 -3.56 4.69 -15.61
N PHE A 220 -4.23 4.99 -14.51
CA PHE A 220 -5.41 4.26 -14.04
C PHE A 220 -6.59 5.21 -13.80
N ASP A 221 -7.81 4.68 -13.95
CA ASP A 221 -9.03 5.40 -13.60
C ASP A 221 -9.18 5.45 -12.08
N THR A 222 -9.01 4.31 -11.42
CA THR A 222 -9.10 4.21 -9.95
C THR A 222 -7.85 3.62 -9.34
N VAL A 223 -7.55 4.05 -8.11
CA VAL A 223 -6.39 3.61 -7.34
C VAL A 223 -6.81 3.30 -5.91
N TYR A 224 -6.45 2.14 -5.40
CA TYR A 224 -6.55 1.79 -3.99
C TYR A 224 -5.22 1.95 -3.30
N VAL A 225 -5.23 2.53 -2.08
CA VAL A 225 -4.09 2.60 -1.17
C VAL A 225 -4.51 2.15 0.22
N SER A 226 -3.63 1.38 0.89
CA SER A 226 -3.89 0.87 2.24
C SER A 226 -3.51 1.88 3.31
N MET A 227 -4.42 2.14 4.27
CA MET A 227 -4.15 3.00 5.42
C MET A 227 -3.56 2.23 6.61
N TYR A 228 -3.83 0.92 6.72
CA TYR A 228 -3.40 0.08 7.84
C TYR A 228 -2.02 -0.59 7.66
N LYS A 229 -1.35 -0.35 6.53
CA LYS A 229 0.02 -0.81 6.32
C LYS A 229 1.00 0.26 6.82
N TYR A 230 1.64 0.96 5.94
CA TYR A 230 2.66 1.95 6.26
C TYR A 230 2.11 3.30 6.75
N PHE A 231 0.81 3.57 6.65
CA PHE A 231 0.18 4.72 7.32
C PHE A 231 -0.35 4.38 8.72
N ASN A 232 -0.05 3.19 9.23
CA ASN A 232 -0.18 2.75 10.62
C ASN A 232 -1.58 2.87 11.25
N ALA A 233 -2.64 3.12 10.49
CA ALA A 233 -4.00 3.04 10.99
C ALA A 233 -4.35 1.60 11.38
N ALA A 234 -5.20 1.40 12.38
CA ALA A 234 -5.62 0.04 12.77
C ALA A 234 -6.52 -0.62 11.73
N SER A 235 -7.17 0.17 10.86
CA SER A 235 -7.95 -0.28 9.71
C SER A 235 -8.05 0.83 8.67
N GLY A 236 -8.58 0.50 7.49
CA GLY A 236 -8.92 1.49 6.48
C GLY A 236 -8.14 1.36 5.19
N ALA A 237 -8.77 1.83 4.16
CA ALA A 237 -8.30 1.92 2.79
C ALA A 237 -8.85 3.20 2.17
N VAL A 238 -8.18 3.70 1.16
CA VAL A 238 -8.68 4.80 0.33
C VAL A 238 -8.79 4.32 -1.11
N LEU A 239 -9.95 4.54 -1.73
CA LEU A 239 -10.17 4.39 -3.16
C LEU A 239 -10.25 5.78 -3.78
N ALA A 240 -9.35 6.10 -4.69
CA ALA A 240 -9.28 7.38 -5.37
C ALA A 240 -9.54 7.24 -6.87
N GLY A 241 -10.15 8.28 -7.48
CA GLY A 241 -10.50 8.26 -8.90
C GLY A 241 -11.31 9.48 -9.33
N PRO A 242 -11.98 9.40 -10.51
CA PRO A 242 -12.84 10.46 -11.00
C PRO A 242 -14.05 10.68 -10.09
N LYS A 243 -14.40 11.94 -9.84
CA LYS A 243 -15.57 12.31 -9.05
C LYS A 243 -16.86 11.69 -9.60
N ALA A 244 -17.02 11.67 -10.92
CA ALA A 244 -18.19 11.08 -11.58
C ALA A 244 -18.38 9.57 -11.25
N LEU A 245 -17.31 8.85 -10.94
CA LEU A 245 -17.37 7.42 -10.58
C LEU A 245 -17.55 7.21 -9.08
N LEU A 246 -16.98 8.09 -8.23
CA LEU A 246 -16.91 7.87 -6.79
C LEU A 246 -17.98 8.63 -5.98
N ALA A 247 -18.66 9.64 -6.54
CA ALA A 247 -19.61 10.47 -5.81
C ALA A 247 -20.74 9.65 -5.13
N ASP A 248 -21.21 8.61 -5.78
CA ASP A 248 -22.29 7.75 -5.27
C ASP A 248 -21.79 6.49 -4.54
N LEU A 249 -20.48 6.39 -4.29
CA LEU A 249 -19.87 5.19 -3.66
C LEU A 249 -20.39 4.92 -2.24
N TYR A 250 -21.01 5.91 -1.59
CA TYR A 250 -21.60 5.75 -0.26
C TYR A 250 -22.60 4.59 -0.21
N HIS A 251 -23.52 4.49 -1.18
CA HIS A 251 -24.53 3.43 -1.22
C HIS A 251 -23.92 2.04 -1.46
N PRO A 252 -23.09 1.80 -2.46
CA PRO A 252 -22.37 0.53 -2.62
C PRO A 252 -21.54 0.15 -1.39
N ARG A 253 -20.77 1.09 -0.82
CA ARG A 253 -20.01 0.85 0.41
C ARG A 253 -20.90 0.32 1.52
N ARG A 254 -22.04 0.98 1.77
CA ARG A 254 -22.99 0.59 2.80
C ARG A 254 -23.65 -0.76 2.51
N MET A 255 -24.06 -1.01 1.26
CA MET A 255 -24.66 -2.26 0.81
C MET A 255 -23.76 -3.47 1.06
N PHE A 256 -22.43 -3.31 0.90
CA PHE A 256 -21.44 -4.34 1.18
C PHE A 256 -20.92 -4.34 2.64
N GLY A 257 -21.63 -3.70 3.56
CA GLY A 257 -21.31 -3.71 4.99
C GLY A 257 -20.17 -2.78 5.41
N GLY A 258 -19.73 -1.89 4.51
CA GLY A 258 -18.62 -0.96 4.78
C GLY A 258 -19.03 0.40 5.36
N GLY A 259 -20.28 0.58 5.78
CA GLY A 259 -20.76 1.81 6.41
C GLY A 259 -20.63 1.74 7.93
N LEU A 260 -19.45 2.06 8.47
CA LEU A 260 -19.18 2.08 9.90
C LEU A 260 -19.63 3.42 10.52
N PRO A 261 -20.21 3.42 11.73
CA PRO A 261 -20.72 4.64 12.38
C PRO A 261 -19.64 5.70 12.59
N HIS A 262 -18.48 5.30 13.14
CA HIS A 262 -17.37 6.19 13.43
C HIS A 262 -16.04 5.51 13.05
N VAL A 263 -15.25 6.18 12.21
CA VAL A 263 -13.94 5.71 11.76
C VAL A 263 -12.84 6.76 11.94
N TRP A 264 -13.18 7.88 12.56
CA TRP A 264 -12.25 8.98 12.84
C TRP A 264 -10.94 8.53 13.50
N PRO A 265 -10.90 7.51 14.42
CA PRO A 265 -9.64 7.11 15.02
C PRO A 265 -8.64 6.53 13.99
N PHE A 266 -9.15 5.82 13.00
CA PHE A 266 -8.33 5.28 11.91
C PHE A 266 -7.90 6.37 10.94
N ALA A 267 -8.83 7.27 10.60
CA ALA A 267 -8.56 8.39 9.70
C ALA A 267 -7.54 9.37 10.29
N ALA A 268 -7.64 9.70 11.58
CA ALA A 268 -6.70 10.58 12.25
C ALA A 268 -5.26 10.03 12.26
N VAL A 269 -5.10 8.73 12.54
CA VAL A 269 -3.79 8.09 12.51
C VAL A 269 -3.25 8.01 11.09
N ALA A 270 -4.07 7.60 10.11
CA ALA A 270 -3.66 7.57 8.70
C ALA A 270 -3.22 8.95 8.21
N LEU A 271 -3.98 9.99 8.51
CA LEU A 271 -3.68 11.37 8.14
C LEU A 271 -2.34 11.84 8.75
N HIS A 272 -2.12 11.54 10.04
CA HIS A 272 -0.87 11.85 10.72
C HIS A 272 0.35 11.22 10.03
N TYR A 273 0.24 9.96 9.62
CA TYR A 273 1.36 9.28 8.96
C TYR A 273 1.48 9.59 7.47
N LEU A 274 0.39 9.95 6.79
CA LEU A 274 0.42 10.38 5.39
C LEU A 274 1.26 11.66 5.22
N ASP A 275 1.14 12.58 6.17
CA ASP A 275 1.92 13.82 6.14
C ASP A 275 3.41 13.54 6.26
N GLY A 276 4.20 13.99 5.25
CA GLY A 276 5.65 13.81 5.20
C GLY A 276 6.14 12.36 5.06
N PHE A 277 5.25 11.38 4.77
CA PHE A 277 5.60 9.96 4.63
C PHE A 277 6.75 9.73 3.65
N GLU A 278 6.68 10.29 2.46
CA GLU A 278 7.68 10.07 1.41
C GLU A 278 9.11 10.43 1.87
N LYS A 279 9.25 11.55 2.60
CA LYS A 279 10.54 11.98 3.13
C LYS A 279 11.07 11.02 4.19
N ARG A 280 10.21 10.62 5.15
CA ARG A 280 10.60 9.70 6.23
C ARG A 280 10.94 8.32 5.70
N TYR A 281 10.13 7.82 4.77
CA TYR A 281 10.37 6.51 4.19
C TYR A 281 11.61 6.48 3.27
N ARG A 282 11.88 7.53 2.51
CA ARG A 282 13.12 7.66 1.73
C ARG A 282 14.36 7.59 2.63
N LEU A 283 14.35 8.28 3.77
CA LEU A 283 15.42 8.17 4.76
C LEU A 283 15.60 6.72 5.24
N ALA A 284 14.52 6.01 5.52
CA ALA A 284 14.57 4.62 5.94
C ALA A 284 15.18 3.71 4.84
N VAL A 285 14.82 3.94 3.58
CA VAL A 285 15.40 3.22 2.43
C VAL A 285 16.90 3.49 2.32
N GLU A 286 17.33 4.75 2.32
CA GLU A 286 18.75 5.15 2.24
C GLU A 286 19.57 4.55 3.40
N THR A 287 19.01 4.59 4.61
CA THR A 287 19.62 3.97 5.78
C THR A 287 19.77 2.47 5.60
N SER A 288 18.72 1.78 5.17
CA SER A 288 18.76 0.32 4.95
C SER A 288 19.76 -0.08 3.86
N GLU A 289 19.87 0.68 2.77
CA GLU A 289 20.84 0.44 1.70
C GLU A 289 22.28 0.56 2.23
N THR A 290 22.53 1.57 3.06
CA THR A 290 23.84 1.77 3.69
C THR A 290 24.19 0.64 4.65
N VAL A 291 23.22 0.16 5.43
CA VAL A 291 23.40 -1.00 6.33
C VAL A 291 23.72 -2.25 5.50
N ILE A 292 22.91 -2.55 4.48
CA ILE A 292 23.11 -3.72 3.63
C ILE A 292 24.49 -3.70 2.94
N ALA A 293 24.90 -2.53 2.44
CA ALA A 293 26.23 -2.38 1.84
C ALA A 293 27.35 -2.61 2.85
N ALA A 294 27.18 -2.16 4.09
CA ALA A 294 28.16 -2.40 5.17
C ALA A 294 28.24 -3.89 5.57
N LEU A 295 27.10 -4.58 5.70
CA LEU A 295 27.04 -6.01 6.03
C LEU A 295 27.67 -6.88 4.95
N LYS A 296 27.41 -6.58 3.67
CA LYS A 296 28.04 -7.31 2.56
C LYS A 296 29.56 -7.25 2.56
N LYS A 297 30.15 -6.15 3.03
CA LYS A 297 31.63 -5.99 3.14
C LYS A 297 32.26 -6.88 4.19
N ASP A 298 31.49 -7.30 5.19
CA ASP A 298 32.00 -8.14 6.29
C ASP A 298 32.23 -9.61 5.85
N GLY A 299 31.74 -10.01 4.68
CA GLY A 299 31.97 -11.32 4.07
C GLY A 299 31.24 -12.51 4.69
N ILE A 300 30.66 -12.34 5.89
CA ILE A 300 29.89 -13.37 6.61
C ILE A 300 28.37 -13.21 6.43
N PHE A 301 27.92 -12.08 5.86
CA PHE A 301 26.52 -11.80 5.62
C PHE A 301 26.16 -12.00 4.15
N GLY A 302 25.39 -13.06 3.87
CA GLY A 302 24.73 -13.25 2.57
C GLY A 302 23.46 -12.41 2.51
N VAL A 303 23.30 -11.59 1.47
CA VAL A 303 22.10 -10.79 1.23
C VAL A 303 21.54 -11.06 -0.15
N GLU A 304 20.30 -11.52 -0.21
CA GLU A 304 19.55 -11.71 -1.44
C GLU A 304 18.38 -10.71 -1.53
N ARG A 305 18.16 -10.21 -2.75
CA ARG A 305 17.00 -9.35 -3.07
C ARG A 305 16.13 -10.02 -4.11
N VAL A 306 14.85 -9.74 -4.03
CA VAL A 306 13.92 -10.07 -5.12
C VAL A 306 14.28 -9.21 -6.34
N PRO A 307 14.47 -9.80 -7.53
CA PRO A 307 14.65 -9.02 -8.75
C PRO A 307 13.48 -8.05 -8.93
N ASN A 308 13.77 -6.79 -9.25
CA ASN A 308 12.76 -5.72 -9.32
C ASN A 308 11.91 -5.56 -8.06
N GLY A 309 12.39 -6.04 -6.91
CA GLY A 309 11.70 -5.97 -5.62
C GLY A 309 11.70 -4.56 -5.02
N THR A 310 11.02 -4.44 -3.90
CA THR A 310 10.93 -3.22 -3.09
C THR A 310 11.57 -3.42 -1.72
N ASN A 311 10.79 -3.41 -0.68
CA ASN A 311 11.24 -3.34 0.72
C ASN A 311 11.60 -4.68 1.37
N ILE A 312 11.65 -5.77 0.60
CA ILE A 312 11.94 -7.11 1.14
C ILE A 312 13.31 -7.57 0.68
N PHE A 313 14.10 -8.10 1.61
CA PHE A 313 15.36 -8.78 1.33
C PHE A 313 15.55 -9.96 2.29
N ARG A 314 16.43 -10.89 1.93
CA ARG A 314 16.79 -12.04 2.75
C ARG A 314 18.22 -11.88 3.26
N LEU A 315 18.44 -12.28 4.51
CA LEU A 315 19.72 -12.25 5.18
C LEU A 315 20.08 -13.65 5.66
N HIS A 316 21.30 -14.08 5.35
CA HIS A 316 21.96 -15.26 5.89
C HIS A 316 23.23 -14.86 6.62
N VAL A 317 23.64 -15.61 7.64
CA VAL A 317 24.88 -15.37 8.38
C VAL A 317 25.68 -16.67 8.43
N ASP A 318 26.84 -16.67 7.82
CA ASP A 318 27.70 -17.86 7.73
C ASP A 318 28.13 -18.36 9.10
N GLY A 319 27.99 -19.66 9.33
CA GLY A 319 28.39 -20.31 10.58
C GLY A 319 27.49 -20.02 11.79
N VAL A 320 26.37 -19.32 11.63
CA VAL A 320 25.44 -19.01 12.73
C VAL A 320 24.05 -19.59 12.44
N ASN A 321 23.49 -20.33 13.39
CA ASN A 321 22.12 -20.83 13.28
C ASN A 321 21.10 -19.67 13.25
N ALA A 322 20.28 -19.61 12.23
CA ALA A 322 19.38 -18.47 11.99
C ALA A 322 18.39 -18.19 13.14
N PRO A 323 17.73 -19.17 13.78
CA PRO A 323 16.95 -18.96 15.00
C PRO A 323 17.74 -18.34 16.16
N VAL A 324 18.97 -18.79 16.39
CA VAL A 324 19.85 -18.23 17.45
C VAL A 324 20.21 -16.78 17.10
N TYR A 325 20.59 -16.54 15.85
CA TYR A 325 20.89 -15.19 15.38
C TYR A 325 19.69 -14.25 15.52
N GLN A 326 18.49 -14.70 15.17
CA GLN A 326 17.26 -13.89 15.32
C GLN A 326 17.02 -13.46 16.77
N VAL A 327 17.21 -14.35 17.76
CA VAL A 327 17.05 -14.03 19.19
C VAL A 327 18.09 -12.98 19.64
N ARG A 328 19.35 -13.15 19.23
CA ARG A 328 20.41 -12.19 19.54
C ARG A 328 20.17 -10.82 18.85
N LEU A 329 19.68 -10.85 17.63
CA LEU A 329 19.34 -9.64 16.87
C LEU A 329 18.20 -8.86 17.56
N GLU A 330 17.22 -9.56 18.10
CA GLU A 330 16.15 -8.98 18.93
C GLU A 330 16.73 -8.28 20.17
N GLN A 331 17.67 -8.93 20.87
CA GLN A 331 18.37 -8.36 22.03
C GLN A 331 19.23 -7.15 21.67
N ALA A 332 19.78 -7.13 20.45
CA ALA A 332 20.53 -6.00 19.92
C ALA A 332 19.66 -4.83 19.43
N GLY A 333 18.32 -4.92 19.53
CA GLY A 333 17.40 -3.85 19.17
C GLY A 333 16.98 -3.84 17.69
N VAL A 334 17.04 -5.01 17.03
CA VAL A 334 16.46 -5.22 15.70
C VAL A 334 15.53 -6.42 15.76
N SER A 335 14.23 -6.17 15.60
CA SER A 335 13.20 -7.21 15.63
C SER A 335 13.01 -7.80 14.24
N ALA A 336 13.07 -9.12 14.12
CA ALA A 336 12.83 -9.85 12.89
C ALA A 336 11.86 -11.02 13.13
N ARG A 337 11.16 -11.44 12.08
CA ARG A 337 10.31 -12.63 12.13
C ARG A 337 11.15 -13.90 12.26
N THR A 338 10.49 -14.98 12.72
CA THR A 338 11.08 -16.32 12.73
C THR A 338 11.66 -16.65 11.35
N PRO A 339 12.91 -17.12 11.28
CA PRO A 339 13.56 -17.47 10.03
C PRO A 339 12.87 -18.65 9.33
N THR A 340 13.08 -18.73 8.02
CA THR A 340 12.69 -19.89 7.20
C THR A 340 13.95 -20.57 6.71
N GLY A 341 14.24 -21.76 7.23
CA GLY A 341 15.55 -22.39 7.04
C GLY A 341 16.66 -21.50 7.61
N ASP A 342 17.73 -21.31 6.85
CA ASP A 342 18.91 -20.52 7.26
C ASP A 342 18.79 -19.02 6.91
N TRP A 343 17.61 -18.56 6.49
CA TRP A 343 17.39 -17.21 6.01
C TRP A 343 16.40 -16.44 6.87
N LEU A 344 16.75 -15.20 7.24
CA LEU A 344 15.81 -14.22 7.74
C LEU A 344 15.23 -13.43 6.58
N THR A 345 13.90 -13.33 6.51
CA THR A 345 13.23 -12.39 5.60
C THR A 345 13.01 -11.08 6.34
N LEU A 346 13.67 -10.03 5.88
CA LEU A 346 13.65 -8.70 6.46
C LEU A 346 12.88 -7.73 5.58
N GLN A 347 12.19 -6.79 6.21
CA GLN A 347 11.42 -5.75 5.52
C GLN A 347 11.86 -4.36 6.00
N VAL A 348 11.97 -3.44 5.06
CA VAL A 348 12.26 -2.03 5.34
C VAL A 348 10.94 -1.28 5.54
N ASN A 349 10.82 -0.60 6.67
CA ASN A 349 9.76 0.34 7.00
C ASN A 349 10.35 1.58 7.66
N GLU A 350 9.52 2.55 8.06
CA GLU A 350 10.01 3.83 8.62
C GLU A 350 10.93 3.67 9.85
N THR A 351 10.87 2.54 10.57
CA THR A 351 11.71 2.33 11.77
C THR A 351 13.21 2.24 11.46
N TRP A 352 13.58 1.94 10.22
CA TRP A 352 14.97 1.95 9.79
C TRP A 352 15.60 3.36 9.79
N GLY A 353 14.79 4.41 9.76
CA GLY A 353 15.23 5.79 9.90
C GLY A 353 15.41 6.27 11.36
N ARG A 354 15.20 5.41 12.38
CA ARG A 354 15.25 5.79 13.81
C ARG A 354 16.66 5.90 14.38
N ALA A 355 17.65 5.28 13.73
CA ALA A 355 19.03 5.29 14.17
C ALA A 355 19.98 5.45 12.96
N PRO A 356 21.20 5.94 13.16
CA PRO A 356 22.21 6.01 12.11
C PRO A 356 22.55 4.63 11.54
N ALA A 357 22.79 4.54 10.24
CA ALA A 357 23.10 3.28 9.55
C ALA A 357 24.28 2.51 10.18
N ALA A 358 25.32 3.22 10.64
CA ALA A 358 26.49 2.61 11.30
C ALA A 358 26.10 1.93 12.62
N GLU A 359 25.17 2.52 13.36
CA GLU A 359 24.65 1.93 14.62
C GLU A 359 23.83 0.69 14.32
N ILE A 360 22.91 0.74 13.34
CA ILE A 360 22.10 -0.41 12.95
C ILE A 360 23.02 -1.54 12.45
N ALA A 361 24.00 -1.27 11.61
CA ALA A 361 24.97 -2.28 11.17
C ALA A 361 25.74 -2.91 12.34
N THR A 362 26.09 -2.13 13.34
CA THR A 362 26.73 -2.62 14.57
C THR A 362 25.82 -3.58 15.34
N ARG A 363 24.51 -3.32 15.38
CA ARG A 363 23.53 -4.23 16.02
C ARG A 363 23.50 -5.59 15.33
N PHE A 364 23.53 -5.62 13.98
CA PHE A 364 23.60 -6.86 13.20
C PHE A 364 24.89 -7.64 13.50
N ARG A 365 26.04 -6.95 13.58
CA ARG A 365 27.35 -7.58 13.90
C ARG A 365 27.39 -8.16 15.30
N LYS A 366 26.88 -7.42 16.30
CA LYS A 366 26.82 -7.90 17.70
C LYS A 366 25.98 -9.16 17.87
N ALA A 367 25.01 -9.40 17.02
CA ALA A 367 24.19 -10.59 17.08
C ALA A 367 24.88 -11.84 16.53
N VAL A 368 26.06 -11.75 15.93
CA VAL A 368 26.84 -12.89 15.43
C VAL A 368 27.49 -13.62 16.60
N SER A 369 28.03 -12.94 17.58
CA SER A 369 28.67 -13.46 18.80
C SER A 369 27.66 -13.52 19.95
#